data_7ae25f196e6911263cf3d1454fb2c9b2
#
_entry.id   7ae25f196e6911263cf3d1454fb2c9b2
#
_cell.length_a   1.000
_cell.length_b   1.000
_cell.length_c   1.000
_cell.angle_alpha   90.00
_cell.angle_beta   90.00
_cell.angle_gamma   90.00
#
_symmetry.space_group_name_H-M   'P 1'
#
loop_
_entity.id
_entity.type
_entity.pdbx_description
1 polymer ?
#
loop_
_entity_poly.entity_id
_entity_poly.type
_entity_poly.pdbx_seq_one_letter_code
_entity_poly.pdbx_strand_id
1 'polypeptide(L)'
;LDTAAPAVDYGQPELMLQAPELVLGGSGALCLGPGMGKSAAALAILQTALAQAAPLLLDADALNLLAAHASDFLPLLHARAAAGRNTVLTPHAAEAGRLLACPYQDINAHRPAAALGLAQKYQAIVLLKGCGSIIATPAGSLFINPTGTPALATGGSGDVLSGLITGLLAQVD
;
A
#
# COMPACT_ATOMS: atom_id res chain seq x y z
N LEU A 1 3.02 12.10 -10.03
CA LEU A 1 3.12 13.42 -9.46
C LEU A 1 3.16 14.43 -10.59
N ASP A 2 2.00 15.02 -10.85
CA ASP A 2 1.86 16.04 -11.87
C ASP A 2 2.10 17.42 -11.21
N THR A 3 3.20 18.08 -11.57
CA THR A 3 3.50 19.44 -11.11
C THR A 3 2.52 20.49 -11.68
N ALA A 4 1.69 20.11 -12.66
CA ALA A 4 0.62 20.93 -13.24
C ALA A 4 -0.75 20.68 -12.60
N ALA A 5 -0.84 19.84 -11.55
CA ALA A 5 -2.10 19.61 -10.86
C ALA A 5 -2.63 20.94 -10.28
N PRO A 6 -3.93 21.23 -10.44
CA PRO A 6 -4.52 22.46 -9.90
C PRO A 6 -4.42 22.45 -8.37
N ALA A 7 -4.31 23.65 -7.78
CA ALA A 7 -4.31 23.81 -6.32
C ALA A 7 -5.66 23.50 -5.66
N VAL A 8 -6.72 23.39 -6.44
CA VAL A 8 -8.08 23.07 -5.99
C VAL A 8 -8.72 22.10 -6.99
N ASP A 9 -9.32 21.03 -6.49
CA ASP A 9 -10.22 20.20 -7.28
C ASP A 9 -11.62 20.84 -7.27
N TYR A 10 -12.03 21.40 -8.40
CA TYR A 10 -13.35 22.05 -8.51
C TYR A 10 -14.52 21.07 -8.46
N GLY A 11 -14.29 19.79 -8.68
CA GLY A 11 -15.30 18.74 -8.53
C GLY A 11 -15.49 18.29 -7.07
N GLN A 12 -14.45 18.48 -6.25
CA GLN A 12 -14.43 18.13 -4.82
C GLN A 12 -13.60 19.18 -4.05
N PRO A 13 -14.13 20.39 -3.88
CA PRO A 13 -13.39 21.52 -3.32
C PRO A 13 -13.00 21.36 -1.84
N GLU A 14 -13.61 20.38 -1.14
CA GLU A 14 -13.26 20.00 0.22
C GLU A 14 -11.92 19.25 0.31
N LEU A 15 -11.39 18.72 -0.79
CA LEU A 15 -10.09 18.08 -0.81
C LEU A 15 -8.97 19.12 -0.78
N MET A 16 -8.12 19.03 0.21
CA MET A 16 -6.92 19.87 0.30
C MET A 16 -5.80 19.30 -0.57
N LEU A 17 -5.51 19.97 -1.68
CA LEU A 17 -4.39 19.63 -2.56
C LEU A 17 -3.13 20.36 -2.09
N GLN A 18 -2.09 19.59 -1.77
CA GLN A 18 -0.83 20.12 -1.26
C GLN A 18 0.36 19.47 -1.95
N ALA A 19 1.50 20.16 -1.94
CA ALA A 19 2.75 19.56 -2.38
C ALA A 19 3.11 18.37 -1.49
N PRO A 20 3.68 17.29 -2.06
CA PRO A 20 4.00 16.06 -1.31
C PRO A 20 4.86 16.29 -0.07
N GLU A 21 5.75 17.25 -0.12
CA GLU A 21 6.66 17.60 1.00
C GLU A 21 5.89 18.10 2.22
N LEU A 22 4.80 18.82 2.01
CA LEU A 22 3.93 19.31 3.09
C LEU A 22 3.09 18.18 3.68
N VAL A 23 2.59 17.27 2.83
CA VAL A 23 1.81 16.11 3.27
C VAL A 23 2.67 15.17 4.10
N LEU A 24 3.91 14.91 3.67
CA LEU A 24 4.85 14.02 4.37
C LEU A 24 5.29 14.56 5.73
N GLY A 25 5.25 15.86 5.95
CA GLY A 25 5.55 16.48 7.24
C GLY A 25 4.37 16.54 8.22
N GLY A 26 3.19 16.09 7.81
CA GLY A 26 1.96 16.13 8.61
C GLY A 26 1.89 15.03 9.66
N SER A 27 0.91 15.16 10.56
CA SER A 27 0.50 14.12 11.52
C SER A 27 -0.64 13.30 10.92
N GLY A 28 -0.66 12.01 11.19
CA GLY A 28 -1.71 11.08 10.72
C GLY A 28 -1.12 9.91 9.92
N ALA A 29 -1.99 9.14 9.25
CA ALA A 29 -1.57 8.04 8.40
C ALA A 29 -1.35 8.50 6.95
N LEU A 30 -0.43 7.86 6.25
CA LEU A 30 -0.09 8.15 4.85
C LEU A 30 -0.56 7.02 3.94
N CYS A 31 -1.17 7.37 2.81
CA CYS A 31 -1.47 6.46 1.71
C CYS A 31 -0.64 6.86 0.49
N LEU A 32 0.15 5.92 -0.06
CA LEU A 32 0.95 6.15 -1.25
C LEU A 32 0.65 5.10 -2.31
N GLY A 33 0.64 5.56 -3.56
CA GLY A 33 0.62 4.67 -4.70
C GLY A 33 -0.42 4.96 -5.77
N PRO A 34 -1.71 5.14 -5.44
CA PRO A 34 -2.70 5.46 -6.47
C PRO A 34 -2.30 6.69 -7.28
N GLY A 35 -2.16 6.53 -8.60
CA GLY A 35 -1.79 7.61 -9.50
C GLY A 35 -0.42 8.27 -9.30
N MET A 36 0.45 7.69 -8.46
CA MET A 36 1.75 8.29 -8.11
C MET A 36 2.77 8.25 -9.25
N GLY A 37 2.62 7.30 -10.17
CA GLY A 37 3.61 7.04 -11.21
C GLY A 37 4.88 6.36 -10.68
N LYS A 38 5.89 6.26 -11.56
CA LYS A 38 7.14 5.53 -11.30
C LYS A 38 8.38 6.37 -11.59
N SER A 39 8.24 7.70 -11.53
CA SER A 39 9.34 8.64 -11.77
C SER A 39 10.36 8.63 -10.63
N ALA A 40 11.53 9.22 -10.85
CA ALA A 40 12.52 9.43 -9.79
C ALA A 40 11.94 10.26 -8.62
N ALA A 41 11.04 11.20 -8.90
CA ALA A 41 10.34 11.96 -7.86
C ALA A 41 9.42 11.06 -7.03
N ALA A 42 8.66 10.16 -7.67
CA ALA A 42 7.82 9.18 -6.98
C ALA A 42 8.65 8.24 -6.08
N LEU A 43 9.82 7.80 -6.59
CA LEU A 43 10.76 6.99 -5.82
C LEU A 43 11.28 7.72 -4.58
N ALA A 44 11.68 8.99 -4.71
CA ALA A 44 12.15 9.82 -3.61
C ALA A 44 11.06 10.05 -2.54
N ILE A 45 9.81 10.26 -2.97
CA ILE A 45 8.67 10.39 -2.06
C ILE A 45 8.41 9.10 -1.29
N LEU A 46 8.43 7.94 -1.96
CA LEU A 46 8.28 6.65 -1.29
C LEU A 46 9.40 6.44 -0.26
N GLN A 47 10.64 6.75 -0.61
CA GLN A 47 11.77 6.66 0.31
C GLN A 47 11.59 7.57 1.54
N THR A 48 11.16 8.81 1.32
CA THR A 48 10.89 9.76 2.40
C THR A 48 9.76 9.28 3.30
N ALA A 49 8.66 8.79 2.72
CA ALA A 49 7.52 8.27 3.48
C ALA A 49 7.90 7.06 4.34
N LEU A 50 8.74 6.15 3.83
CA LEU A 50 9.23 5.00 4.59
C LEU A 50 10.09 5.40 5.81
N ALA A 51 10.70 6.55 5.80
CA ALA A 51 11.46 7.09 6.94
C ALA A 51 10.57 7.74 8.03
N GLN A 52 9.31 8.11 7.70
CA GLN A 52 8.39 8.75 8.63
C GLN A 52 7.92 7.81 9.74
N ALA A 53 7.49 8.39 10.87
CA ALA A 53 6.90 7.62 11.98
C ALA A 53 5.44 7.22 11.70
N ALA A 54 4.72 7.98 10.88
CA ALA A 54 3.31 7.79 10.59
C ALA A 54 2.98 6.36 10.10
N PRO A 55 1.81 5.80 10.44
CA PRO A 55 1.29 4.59 9.80
C PRO A 55 1.22 4.76 8.29
N LEU A 56 1.54 3.71 7.54
CA LEU A 56 1.73 3.79 6.10
C LEU A 56 0.93 2.71 5.38
N LEU A 57 0.17 3.10 4.37
CA LEU A 57 -0.43 2.19 3.40
C LEU A 57 0.23 2.37 2.03
N LEU A 58 0.63 1.26 1.42
CA LEU A 58 1.19 1.21 0.07
C LEU A 58 0.29 0.40 -0.86
N ASP A 59 -0.12 0.99 -1.98
CA ASP A 59 -0.94 0.36 -3.02
C ASP A 59 -0.38 0.68 -4.42
N ALA A 60 -0.88 0.06 -5.44
CA ALA A 60 -0.69 0.40 -6.85
C ALA A 60 0.79 0.69 -7.24
N ASP A 61 1.10 1.92 -7.65
CA ASP A 61 2.44 2.29 -8.11
C ASP A 61 3.50 2.23 -7.01
N ALA A 62 3.14 2.46 -5.75
CA ALA A 62 4.08 2.28 -4.64
C ALA A 62 4.51 0.81 -4.49
N LEU A 63 3.58 -0.15 -4.67
CA LEU A 63 3.91 -1.58 -4.68
C LEU A 63 4.78 -1.96 -5.87
N ASN A 64 4.56 -1.34 -7.04
CA ASN A 64 5.39 -1.56 -8.21
C ASN A 64 6.82 -1.03 -8.00
N LEU A 65 6.98 0.16 -7.41
CA LEU A 65 8.28 0.71 -7.04
C LEU A 65 8.98 -0.15 -5.99
N LEU A 66 8.24 -0.60 -4.98
CA LEU A 66 8.74 -1.50 -3.95
C LEU A 66 9.26 -2.82 -4.54
N ALA A 67 8.56 -3.39 -5.54
CA ALA A 67 8.99 -4.60 -6.22
C ALA A 67 10.26 -4.37 -7.07
N ALA A 68 10.34 -3.23 -7.78
CA ALA A 68 11.46 -2.89 -8.64
C ALA A 68 12.74 -2.57 -7.87
N HIS A 69 12.63 -2.05 -6.64
CA HIS A 69 13.75 -1.61 -5.79
C HIS A 69 13.76 -2.32 -4.44
N ALA A 70 13.44 -3.62 -4.43
CA ALA A 70 13.26 -4.37 -3.19
C ALA A 70 14.51 -4.37 -2.30
N SER A 71 15.72 -4.43 -2.89
CA SER A 71 17.00 -4.36 -2.15
C SER A 71 17.14 -3.10 -1.30
N ASP A 72 16.61 -1.99 -1.79
CA ASP A 72 16.76 -0.68 -1.15
C ASP A 72 15.69 -0.45 -0.09
N PHE A 73 14.48 -0.98 -0.32
CA PHE A 73 13.32 -0.72 0.54
C PHE A 73 13.07 -1.76 1.63
N LEU A 74 13.49 -3.01 1.44
CA LEU A 74 13.33 -4.05 2.47
C LEU A 74 13.97 -3.65 3.81
N PRO A 75 15.21 -3.12 3.86
CA PRO A 75 15.81 -2.68 5.13
C PRO A 75 15.02 -1.58 5.83
N LEU A 76 14.42 -0.65 5.06
CA LEU A 76 13.59 0.43 5.60
C LEU A 76 12.29 -0.10 6.20
N LEU A 77 11.62 -1.03 5.52
CA LEU A 77 10.40 -1.67 6.03
C LEU A 77 10.67 -2.49 7.30
N HIS A 78 11.78 -3.24 7.32
CA HIS A 78 12.18 -3.99 8.51
C HIS A 78 12.51 -3.06 9.68
N ALA A 79 13.19 -1.94 9.43
CA ALA A 79 13.46 -0.92 10.45
C ALA A 79 12.17 -0.28 10.98
N ARG A 80 11.18 -0.04 10.11
CA ARG A 80 9.85 0.44 10.51
C ARG A 80 9.17 -0.55 11.45
N ALA A 81 9.12 -1.83 11.06
CA ALA A 81 8.52 -2.88 11.87
C ALA A 81 9.22 -3.03 13.23
N ALA A 82 10.54 -3.00 13.27
CA ALA A 82 11.32 -3.04 14.50
C ALA A 82 11.04 -1.84 15.44
N ALA A 83 10.68 -0.68 14.85
CA ALA A 83 10.27 0.51 15.58
C ALA A 83 8.77 0.52 15.96
N GLY A 84 8.03 -0.57 15.74
CA GLY A 84 6.59 -0.65 15.99
C GLY A 84 5.72 0.18 15.06
N ARG A 85 6.26 0.62 13.90
CA ARG A 85 5.53 1.47 12.95
C ARG A 85 4.72 0.62 11.97
N ASN A 86 3.42 0.79 11.96
CA ASN A 86 2.52 0.02 11.11
C ASN A 86 2.71 0.35 9.62
N THR A 87 2.81 -0.71 8.81
CA THR A 87 2.79 -0.64 7.35
C THR A 87 1.80 -1.66 6.81
N VAL A 88 0.93 -1.23 5.89
CA VAL A 88 -0.06 -2.08 5.21
C VAL A 88 0.25 -2.08 3.72
N LEU A 89 0.27 -3.26 3.12
CA LEU A 89 0.38 -3.46 1.67
C LEU A 89 -0.94 -4.04 1.16
N THR A 90 -1.48 -3.50 0.07
CA THR A 90 -2.78 -3.91 -0.49
C THR A 90 -2.66 -4.47 -1.92
N PRO A 91 -1.81 -5.48 -2.18
CA PRO A 91 -1.60 -5.99 -3.54
C PRO A 91 -2.81 -6.77 -4.06
N HIS A 92 -3.12 -6.63 -5.35
CA HIS A 92 -3.84 -7.65 -6.10
C HIS A 92 -2.86 -8.76 -6.58
N ALA A 93 -3.36 -9.87 -7.14
CA ALA A 93 -2.52 -11.03 -7.48
C ALA A 93 -1.32 -10.69 -8.39
N ALA A 94 -1.48 -9.78 -9.37
CA ALA A 94 -0.37 -9.43 -10.26
C ALA A 94 0.69 -8.56 -9.57
N GLU A 95 0.31 -7.67 -8.65
CA GLU A 95 1.24 -6.91 -7.80
C GLU A 95 1.97 -7.83 -6.82
N ALA A 96 1.24 -8.76 -6.20
CA ALA A 96 1.80 -9.79 -5.33
C ALA A 96 2.86 -10.64 -6.05
N GLY A 97 2.59 -11.02 -7.31
CA GLY A 97 3.54 -11.74 -8.15
C GLY A 97 4.82 -10.96 -8.39
N ARG A 98 4.73 -9.64 -8.67
CA ARG A 98 5.93 -8.79 -8.81
C ARG A 98 6.72 -8.69 -7.50
N LEU A 99 6.03 -8.52 -6.37
CA LEU A 99 6.63 -8.43 -5.04
C LEU A 99 7.34 -9.72 -4.62
N LEU A 100 6.82 -10.89 -5.01
CA LEU A 100 7.41 -12.21 -4.74
C LEU A 100 8.32 -12.72 -5.86
N ALA A 101 8.42 -11.99 -6.97
CA ALA A 101 9.15 -12.38 -8.18
C ALA A 101 8.69 -13.75 -8.73
N CYS A 102 7.36 -13.97 -8.79
CA CYS A 102 6.74 -15.18 -9.34
C CYS A 102 5.53 -14.84 -10.23
N PRO A 103 5.08 -15.76 -11.11
CA PRO A 103 3.88 -15.57 -11.90
C PRO A 103 2.64 -15.36 -11.03
N TYR A 104 1.70 -14.51 -11.49
CA TYR A 104 0.45 -14.26 -10.74
C TYR A 104 -0.44 -15.51 -10.63
N GLN A 105 -0.28 -16.47 -11.53
CA GLN A 105 -0.97 -17.76 -11.49
C GLN A 105 -0.61 -18.54 -10.22
N ASP A 106 0.67 -18.49 -9.81
CA ASP A 106 1.15 -19.16 -8.58
C ASP A 106 0.55 -18.48 -7.34
N ILE A 107 0.42 -17.14 -7.39
CA ILE A 107 -0.29 -16.40 -6.34
C ILE A 107 -1.73 -16.88 -6.21
N ASN A 108 -2.45 -17.00 -7.34
CA ASN A 108 -3.85 -17.43 -7.33
C ASN A 108 -4.02 -18.89 -6.89
N ALA A 109 -3.07 -19.75 -7.22
CA ALA A 109 -3.09 -21.15 -6.79
C ALA A 109 -2.84 -21.32 -5.28
N HIS A 110 -2.07 -20.41 -4.67
CA HIS A 110 -1.60 -20.55 -3.28
C HIS A 110 -1.78 -19.25 -2.48
N ARG A 111 -2.95 -18.61 -2.59
CA ARG A 111 -3.23 -17.28 -2.00
C ARG A 111 -2.86 -17.13 -0.52
N PRO A 112 -3.21 -18.08 0.39
CA PRO A 112 -2.82 -17.99 1.81
C PRO A 112 -1.32 -17.97 2.01
N ALA A 113 -0.59 -18.87 1.35
CA ALA A 113 0.87 -18.94 1.45
C ALA A 113 1.53 -17.67 0.85
N ALA A 114 1.01 -17.16 -0.25
CA ALA A 114 1.50 -15.92 -0.87
C ALA A 114 1.30 -14.71 0.05
N ALA A 115 0.14 -14.58 0.68
CA ALA A 115 -0.14 -13.49 1.63
C ALA A 115 0.80 -13.53 2.85
N LEU A 116 1.01 -14.72 3.44
CA LEU A 116 1.96 -14.91 4.54
C LEU A 116 3.40 -14.63 4.10
N GLY A 117 3.82 -15.14 2.95
CA GLY A 117 5.16 -14.91 2.41
C GLY A 117 5.43 -13.42 2.17
N LEU A 118 4.46 -12.67 1.66
CA LEU A 118 4.55 -11.21 1.52
C LEU A 118 4.67 -10.52 2.89
N ALA A 119 3.80 -10.89 3.85
CA ALA A 119 3.80 -10.27 5.18
C ALA A 119 5.15 -10.48 5.89
N GLN A 120 5.71 -11.68 5.81
CA GLN A 120 7.01 -12.01 6.38
C GLN A 120 8.17 -11.32 5.65
N LYS A 121 8.16 -11.34 4.31
CA LYS A 121 9.21 -10.71 3.50
C LYS A 121 9.32 -9.20 3.74
N TYR A 122 8.18 -8.53 3.77
CA TYR A 122 8.12 -7.07 3.89
C TYR A 122 7.93 -6.57 5.33
N GLN A 123 7.78 -7.49 6.30
CA GLN A 123 7.48 -7.16 7.71
C GLN A 123 6.31 -6.16 7.83
N ALA A 124 5.24 -6.42 7.07
CA ALA A 124 4.08 -5.54 6.93
C ALA A 124 2.78 -6.36 7.00
N ILE A 125 1.69 -5.74 7.39
CA ILE A 125 0.37 -6.31 7.22
C ILE A 125 0.05 -6.34 5.73
N VAL A 126 -0.41 -7.46 5.20
CA VAL A 126 -0.76 -7.61 3.79
C VAL A 126 -2.25 -7.89 3.66
N LEU A 127 -2.94 -7.10 2.83
CA LEU A 127 -4.28 -7.39 2.35
C LEU A 127 -4.19 -7.81 0.88
N LEU A 128 -4.16 -9.13 0.62
CA LEU A 128 -4.15 -9.68 -0.74
C LEU A 128 -5.57 -9.60 -1.32
N LYS A 129 -5.78 -8.61 -2.20
CA LYS A 129 -7.09 -8.33 -2.83
C LYS A 129 -7.56 -9.48 -3.73
N GLY A 130 -8.87 -9.68 -3.80
CA GLY A 130 -9.53 -10.66 -4.69
C GLY A 130 -10.75 -11.30 -4.04
N CYS A 131 -11.37 -12.28 -4.74
CA CYS A 131 -12.45 -13.07 -4.17
C CYS A 131 -11.91 -13.82 -2.94
N GLY A 132 -12.52 -13.60 -1.76
CA GLY A 132 -11.94 -14.01 -0.49
C GLY A 132 -10.64 -13.25 -0.21
N SER A 133 -10.71 -11.92 -0.05
CA SER A 133 -9.51 -11.12 0.32
C SER A 133 -8.88 -11.66 1.59
N ILE A 134 -7.55 -11.75 1.60
CA ILE A 134 -6.78 -12.36 2.69
C ILE A 134 -5.97 -11.28 3.39
N ILE A 135 -6.10 -11.21 4.71
CA ILE A 135 -5.25 -10.37 5.55
C ILE A 135 -4.23 -11.30 6.23
N ALA A 136 -2.95 -10.99 6.09
CA ALA A 136 -1.86 -11.71 6.73
C ALA A 136 -0.98 -10.74 7.52
N THR A 137 -0.47 -11.20 8.67
CA THR A 137 0.46 -10.44 9.51
C THR A 137 1.86 -11.06 9.48
N PRO A 138 2.92 -10.29 9.77
CA PRO A 138 4.28 -10.84 9.89
C PRO A 138 4.41 -11.94 10.95
N ALA A 139 3.57 -11.88 11.99
CA ALA A 139 3.52 -12.88 13.06
C ALA A 139 2.86 -14.21 12.66
N GLY A 140 2.35 -14.31 11.41
CA GLY A 140 1.77 -15.56 10.88
C GLY A 140 0.25 -15.67 11.05
N SER A 141 -0.44 -14.66 11.57
CA SER A 141 -1.90 -14.66 11.61
C SER A 141 -2.48 -14.45 10.20
N LEU A 142 -3.57 -15.16 9.92
CA LEU A 142 -4.23 -15.11 8.62
C LEU A 142 -5.75 -15.04 8.82
N PHE A 143 -6.39 -14.09 8.10
CA PHE A 143 -7.83 -13.89 8.10
C PHE A 143 -8.31 -13.87 6.65
N ILE A 144 -9.45 -14.51 6.39
CA ILE A 144 -10.09 -14.52 5.07
C ILE A 144 -11.42 -13.81 5.19
N ASN A 145 -11.64 -12.79 4.37
CA ASN A 145 -12.92 -12.12 4.27
C ASN A 145 -13.84 -12.90 3.32
N PRO A 146 -14.90 -13.53 3.82
CA PRO A 146 -15.85 -14.29 3.00
C PRO A 146 -16.93 -13.40 2.34
N THR A 147 -16.91 -12.08 2.62
CA THR A 147 -17.90 -11.15 2.10
C THR A 147 -17.46 -10.48 0.80
N GLY A 148 -18.35 -9.79 0.17
CA GLY A 148 -18.14 -9.08 -1.08
C GLY A 148 -18.92 -9.67 -2.24
N THR A 149 -18.99 -8.93 -3.33
CA THR A 149 -19.68 -9.33 -4.56
C THR A 149 -18.81 -8.99 -5.78
N PRO A 150 -19.06 -9.62 -6.95
CA PRO A 150 -18.38 -9.25 -8.19
C PRO A 150 -18.55 -7.77 -8.59
N ALA A 151 -19.57 -7.09 -8.07
CA ALA A 151 -19.78 -5.65 -8.30
C ALA A 151 -18.64 -4.78 -7.77
N LEU A 152 -17.84 -5.28 -6.82
CA LEU A 152 -16.64 -4.60 -6.34
C LEU A 152 -15.46 -4.66 -7.33
N ALA A 153 -15.54 -5.48 -8.38
CA ALA A 153 -14.53 -5.52 -9.45
C ALA A 153 -14.73 -4.37 -10.45
N THR A 154 -14.72 -3.15 -9.95
CA THR A 154 -14.86 -1.91 -10.72
C THR A 154 -13.64 -1.01 -10.50
N GLY A 155 -13.35 -0.14 -11.49
CA GLY A 155 -12.28 0.84 -11.38
C GLY A 155 -12.50 1.77 -10.17
N GLY A 156 -11.44 2.10 -9.45
CA GLY A 156 -11.48 2.96 -8.26
C GLY A 156 -11.83 2.26 -6.94
N SER A 157 -12.33 1.02 -6.95
CA SER A 157 -12.64 0.28 -5.71
C SER A 157 -11.39 0.07 -4.83
N GLY A 158 -10.23 -0.09 -5.45
CA GLY A 158 -8.94 -0.18 -4.75
C GLY A 158 -8.58 1.13 -4.05
N ASP A 159 -8.80 2.27 -4.70
CA ASP A 159 -8.50 3.59 -4.16
C ASP A 159 -9.40 3.90 -2.95
N VAL A 160 -10.70 3.56 -3.06
CA VAL A 160 -11.65 3.66 -1.94
C VAL A 160 -11.21 2.79 -0.77
N LEU A 161 -10.80 1.54 -1.02
CA LEU A 161 -10.29 0.64 0.02
C LEU A 161 -9.05 1.22 0.70
N SER A 162 -8.11 1.75 -0.08
CA SER A 162 -6.87 2.35 0.44
C SER A 162 -7.16 3.58 1.29
N GLY A 163 -8.10 4.43 0.86
CA GLY A 163 -8.57 5.58 1.63
C GLY A 163 -9.24 5.17 2.94
N LEU A 164 -10.13 4.16 2.91
CA LEU A 164 -10.80 3.64 4.10
C LEU A 164 -9.81 3.09 5.12
N ILE A 165 -8.87 2.24 4.69
CA ILE A 165 -7.87 1.65 5.59
C ILE A 165 -6.98 2.75 6.19
N THR A 166 -6.55 3.71 5.37
CA THR A 166 -5.71 4.82 5.84
C THR A 166 -6.45 5.69 6.87
N GLY A 167 -7.73 5.98 6.64
CA GLY A 167 -8.57 6.70 7.60
C GLY A 167 -8.75 5.96 8.92
N LEU A 168 -8.82 4.61 8.89
CA LEU A 168 -8.85 3.80 10.11
C LEU A 168 -7.47 3.78 10.80
N LEU A 169 -6.38 3.66 10.06
CA LEU A 169 -5.02 3.71 10.61
C LEU A 169 -4.71 5.02 11.31
N ALA A 170 -5.29 6.14 10.85
CA ALA A 170 -5.13 7.44 11.48
C ALA A 170 -5.86 7.57 12.83
N GLN A 171 -6.71 6.61 13.21
CA GLN A 171 -7.52 6.60 14.44
C GLN A 171 -6.97 5.61 15.49
N VAL A 172 -5.95 4.86 15.15
CA VAL A 172 -5.34 3.85 16.05
C VAL A 172 -4.02 4.40 16.56
N ASP A 173 -3.87 4.45 17.88
CA ASP A 173 -2.63 4.84 18.58
C ASP A 173 -1.53 3.76 18.42
#